data_78241638cef197f1eaecade37b0665e0
#
_entry.id   78241638cef197f1eaecade37b0665e0
#
_cell.length_a   1.000
_cell.length_b   1.000
_cell.length_c   1.000
_cell.angle_alpha   90.00
_cell.angle_beta   90.00
_cell.angle_gamma   90.00
#
_symmetry.space_group_name_H-M   'P 1'
#
loop_
_entity.id
_entity.type
_entity.pdbx_description
1 polymer ?
#
loop_
_entity_poly.entity_id
_entity_poly.type
_entity_poly.pdbx_seq_one_letter_code
_entity_poly.pdbx_strand_id
1 'polypeptide(L)'
;MRKMASKTFLAVMLLIVVFFISGCGSSNGGNVKKAAYEIIDDQGAMIQLEHKPERILTLAMGTDSIVLGILHEEKLIAINSLADDPVSSNIVDKANEITRKIKNPSAEEILSLKPDVVFIYNWGKAEMVDNLRELGIKVVVVKGPKSIADVKENVKLIAKTLGEEDKGNLMIAKMDDKLAEIKEKVDNIKPERRKKLVLISLMISYGGKGCTFDDICKYAGVINGVSDAGLHNGQLLTKEMLVDINPDLLIMPVYNDHKTFDIEKYNKEFLEDPALQTLNAVKEKRFFYPREGYIYNSSQDIVFGVQEVARAAYGSLFDQPENCHISVVAEVEK
;
A
#
# COMPACT_ATOMS: atom_id res chain seq x y z
N MET A 1 51.79 -57.72 -34.88
CA MET A 1 51.26 -57.74 -33.46
C MET A 1 50.61 -56.44 -33.08
N ARG A 2 49.64 -55.87 -33.83
CA ARG A 2 49.02 -54.57 -33.55
C ARG A 2 47.48 -54.50 -33.76
N LYS A 3 46.80 -55.63 -33.88
CA LYS A 3 45.35 -55.73 -34.13
C LYS A 3 44.58 -56.55 -33.10
N MET A 4 45.23 -57.08 -32.04
CA MET A 4 44.53 -57.83 -30.99
C MET A 4 44.24 -57.00 -29.68
N ALA A 5 44.93 -55.86 -29.45
CA ALA A 5 44.75 -55.04 -28.27
C ALA A 5 43.49 -54.15 -28.30
N SER A 6 42.93 -53.93 -29.50
CA SER A 6 41.76 -53.04 -29.67
C SER A 6 40.40 -53.68 -29.33
N LYS A 7 40.27 -55.00 -29.47
CA LYS A 7 38.99 -55.69 -29.23
C LYS A 7 38.76 -56.05 -27.78
N THR A 8 39.81 -56.26 -27.00
CA THR A 8 39.73 -56.51 -25.54
C THR A 8 39.46 -55.23 -24.73
N PHE A 9 39.94 -54.06 -25.22
CA PHE A 9 39.71 -52.81 -24.58
C PHE A 9 38.23 -52.32 -24.74
N LEU A 10 37.60 -52.61 -25.88
CA LEU A 10 36.23 -52.31 -26.16
C LEU A 10 35.25 -53.21 -25.38
N ALA A 11 35.59 -54.45 -25.09
CA ALA A 11 34.81 -55.41 -24.35
C ALA A 11 34.78 -55.07 -22.81
N VAL A 12 35.92 -54.57 -22.29
CA VAL A 12 36.04 -54.17 -20.88
C VAL A 12 35.33 -52.83 -20.63
N MET A 13 35.32 -51.95 -21.64
CA MET A 13 34.56 -50.65 -21.49
C MET A 13 33.04 -50.87 -21.59
N LEU A 14 32.56 -51.88 -22.33
CA LEU A 14 31.13 -52.21 -22.41
C LEU A 14 30.63 -52.92 -21.15
N LEU A 15 31.49 -53.62 -20.41
CA LEU A 15 31.14 -54.30 -19.15
C LEU A 15 31.08 -53.36 -17.92
N ILE A 16 31.74 -52.18 -17.99
CA ILE A 16 31.71 -51.16 -16.93
C ILE A 16 30.44 -50.30 -16.99
N VAL A 17 29.81 -50.19 -18.20
CA VAL A 17 28.59 -49.38 -18.39
C VAL A 17 27.32 -50.11 -17.86
N VAL A 18 27.36 -51.43 -17.70
CA VAL A 18 26.17 -52.22 -17.24
C VAL A 18 26.07 -52.32 -15.73
N PHE A 19 27.07 -51.88 -14.94
CA PHE A 19 27.05 -51.96 -13.47
C PHE A 19 26.56 -50.70 -12.78
N PHE A 20 26.14 -49.63 -13.53
CA PHE A 20 25.65 -48.37 -12.93
C PHE A 20 24.12 -48.21 -12.99
N ILE A 21 23.34 -49.24 -13.35
CA ILE A 21 21.86 -49.13 -13.45
C ILE A 21 21.16 -50.06 -12.45
N SER A 22 21.73 -50.30 -11.28
CA SER A 22 21.04 -51.04 -10.23
C SER A 22 21.27 -50.40 -8.87
N GLY A 23 21.06 -49.08 -8.80
CA GLY A 23 20.92 -48.33 -7.58
C GLY A 23 19.47 -47.81 -7.45
N CYS A 24 18.48 -48.72 -7.32
CA CYS A 24 17.17 -48.38 -6.77
C CYS A 24 17.34 -48.13 -5.28
N GLY A 25 17.84 -46.94 -4.94
CA GLY A 25 17.64 -46.37 -3.62
C GLY A 25 16.16 -46.03 -3.49
N SER A 26 15.45 -46.75 -2.66
CA SER A 26 14.15 -46.32 -2.14
C SER A 26 14.36 -44.98 -1.44
N SER A 27 14.24 -43.87 -2.15
CA SER A 27 13.95 -42.57 -1.55
C SER A 27 12.55 -42.68 -1.02
N ASN A 28 12.40 -42.70 0.30
CA ASN A 28 11.16 -42.31 0.97
C ASN A 28 10.78 -40.96 0.36
N GLY A 29 9.95 -40.99 -0.66
CA GLY A 29 9.30 -39.83 -1.23
C GLY A 29 8.29 -39.32 -0.20
N GLY A 30 8.74 -38.51 0.74
CA GLY A 30 7.85 -37.58 1.37
C GLY A 30 7.15 -36.84 0.23
N ASN A 31 5.84 -36.92 0.17
CA ASN A 31 5.01 -36.16 -0.76
C ASN A 31 5.30 -34.67 -0.51
N VAL A 32 6.33 -34.15 -1.14
CA VAL A 32 6.51 -32.70 -1.24
C VAL A 32 5.35 -32.24 -2.10
N LYS A 33 4.30 -31.75 -1.45
CA LYS A 33 3.18 -31.10 -2.14
C LYS A 33 3.79 -30.01 -3.00
N LYS A 34 3.66 -30.15 -4.32
CA LYS A 34 4.13 -29.16 -5.26
C LYS A 34 3.31 -27.90 -5.03
N ALA A 35 3.96 -26.75 -4.77
CA ALA A 35 3.28 -25.50 -4.66
C ALA A 35 2.39 -25.25 -5.88
N ALA A 36 1.16 -24.75 -5.66
CA ALA A 36 0.26 -24.41 -6.75
C ALA A 36 0.83 -23.23 -7.56
N TYR A 37 1.43 -22.27 -6.86
CA TYR A 37 2.14 -21.12 -7.46
C TYR A 37 3.13 -20.48 -6.49
N GLU A 38 3.98 -19.60 -7.01
CA GLU A 38 5.04 -18.94 -6.28
C GLU A 38 4.93 -17.43 -6.43
N ILE A 39 5.19 -16.73 -5.32
CA ILE A 39 5.20 -15.26 -5.24
C ILE A 39 6.59 -14.82 -4.83
N ILE A 40 7.11 -13.78 -5.49
CA ILE A 40 8.29 -13.05 -5.03
C ILE A 40 7.82 -11.74 -4.47
N ASP A 41 8.10 -11.49 -3.19
CA ASP A 41 7.68 -10.27 -2.49
C ASP A 41 8.66 -9.09 -2.73
N ASP A 42 8.37 -7.93 -2.13
CA ASP A 42 9.19 -6.72 -2.28
C ASP A 42 10.61 -6.86 -1.72
N GLN A 43 10.85 -7.83 -0.84
CA GLN A 43 12.18 -8.15 -0.31
C GLN A 43 12.93 -9.20 -1.14
N GLY A 44 12.32 -9.72 -2.21
CA GLY A 44 12.87 -10.79 -3.03
C GLY A 44 12.70 -12.18 -2.42
N ALA A 45 11.93 -12.33 -1.34
CA ALA A 45 11.64 -13.63 -0.75
C ALA A 45 10.63 -14.40 -1.62
N MET A 46 10.91 -15.70 -1.83
CA MET A 46 10.00 -16.61 -2.54
C MET A 46 9.03 -17.25 -1.55
N ILE A 47 7.74 -17.01 -1.75
CA ILE A 47 6.65 -17.57 -0.96
C ILE A 47 5.91 -18.59 -1.81
N GLN A 48 5.84 -19.83 -1.34
CA GLN A 48 5.12 -20.92 -1.99
C GLN A 48 3.73 -21.07 -1.38
N LEU A 49 2.70 -21.04 -2.20
CA LEU A 49 1.30 -21.22 -1.83
C LEU A 49 0.77 -22.52 -2.44
N GLU A 50 0.17 -23.37 -1.62
CA GLU A 50 -0.39 -24.67 -2.04
C GLU A 50 -1.78 -24.52 -2.68
N HIS A 51 -2.49 -23.43 -2.33
CA HIS A 51 -3.84 -23.09 -2.81
C HIS A 51 -4.05 -21.58 -2.70
N LYS A 52 -5.13 -21.08 -3.29
CA LYS A 52 -5.55 -19.69 -3.07
C LYS A 52 -5.83 -19.48 -1.57
N PRO A 53 -5.32 -18.38 -0.96
CA PRO A 53 -5.57 -18.10 0.45
C PRO A 53 -7.07 -17.89 0.73
N GLU A 54 -7.56 -18.53 1.81
CA GLU A 54 -8.92 -18.37 2.30
C GLU A 54 -8.98 -17.58 3.62
N ARG A 55 -7.86 -17.56 4.34
CA ARG A 55 -7.71 -16.90 5.64
C ARG A 55 -6.61 -15.83 5.54
N ILE A 56 -7.01 -14.65 5.17
CA ILE A 56 -6.09 -13.55 4.87
C ILE A 56 -5.99 -12.62 6.07
N LEU A 57 -4.79 -12.25 6.44
CA LEU A 57 -4.50 -11.22 7.43
C LEU A 57 -3.71 -10.08 6.80
N THR A 58 -4.12 -8.87 7.06
CA THR A 58 -3.43 -7.64 6.66
C THR A 58 -3.06 -6.85 7.90
N LEU A 59 -1.88 -6.21 7.90
CA LEU A 59 -1.40 -5.45 9.06
C LEU A 59 -1.41 -3.94 8.81
N ALA A 60 -2.08 -3.47 7.76
CA ALA A 60 -2.18 -2.05 7.43
C ALA A 60 -3.44 -1.75 6.62
N MET A 61 -4.06 -0.59 6.86
CA MET A 61 -5.28 -0.14 6.18
C MET A 61 -5.17 -0.17 4.64
N GLY A 62 -4.01 0.18 4.07
CA GLY A 62 -3.83 0.13 2.63
C GLY A 62 -3.93 -1.28 2.06
N THR A 63 -3.38 -2.29 2.75
CA THR A 63 -3.52 -3.69 2.34
C THR A 63 -4.93 -4.22 2.61
N ASP A 64 -5.59 -3.76 3.70
CA ASP A 64 -7.01 -4.04 3.97
C ASP A 64 -7.87 -3.61 2.77
N SER A 65 -7.72 -2.35 2.34
CA SER A 65 -8.49 -1.77 1.24
C SER A 65 -8.26 -2.50 -0.09
N ILE A 66 -7.02 -2.89 -0.39
CA ILE A 66 -6.72 -3.64 -1.63
C ILE A 66 -7.40 -5.01 -1.61
N VAL A 67 -7.28 -5.75 -0.49
CA VAL A 67 -7.91 -7.08 -0.37
C VAL A 67 -9.43 -6.98 -0.45
N LEU A 68 -10.06 -6.01 0.24
CA LEU A 68 -11.51 -5.77 0.21
C LEU A 68 -12.03 -5.24 -1.14
N GLY A 69 -11.14 -4.69 -1.95
CA GLY A 69 -11.46 -4.34 -3.33
C GLY A 69 -11.45 -5.53 -4.29
N ILE A 70 -10.78 -6.63 -3.92
CA ILE A 70 -10.60 -7.84 -4.76
C ILE A 70 -11.49 -8.99 -4.29
N LEU A 71 -11.66 -9.17 -2.97
CA LEU A 71 -12.36 -10.29 -2.34
C LEU A 71 -13.46 -9.81 -1.40
N HIS A 72 -14.38 -10.72 -1.09
CA HIS A 72 -15.41 -10.51 -0.06
C HIS A 72 -14.80 -10.47 1.35
N GLU A 73 -15.51 -9.82 2.26
CA GLU A 73 -15.09 -9.52 3.63
C GLU A 73 -14.77 -10.76 4.46
N GLU A 74 -15.47 -11.88 4.22
CA GLU A 74 -15.27 -13.15 4.95
C GLU A 74 -13.87 -13.75 4.75
N LYS A 75 -13.13 -13.33 3.73
CA LYS A 75 -11.74 -13.78 3.50
C LYS A 75 -10.74 -13.10 4.43
N LEU A 76 -11.07 -11.92 4.98
CA LEU A 76 -10.24 -11.25 5.99
C LEU A 76 -10.59 -11.74 7.38
N ILE A 77 -9.64 -12.38 8.07
CA ILE A 77 -9.84 -12.91 9.43
C ILE A 77 -9.69 -11.85 10.52
N ALA A 78 -9.08 -10.73 10.20
CA ALA A 78 -9.00 -9.52 11.01
C ALA A 78 -8.62 -8.33 10.14
N ILE A 79 -8.92 -7.12 10.60
CA ILE A 79 -8.64 -5.86 9.92
C ILE A 79 -8.03 -4.84 10.88
N ASN A 80 -7.31 -3.85 10.36
CA ASN A 80 -6.74 -2.77 11.17
C ASN A 80 -7.83 -2.04 11.97
N SER A 81 -7.53 -1.70 13.22
CA SER A 81 -8.48 -1.05 14.13
C SER A 81 -8.95 0.34 13.68
N LEU A 82 -8.19 1.02 12.81
CA LEU A 82 -8.61 2.30 12.24
C LEU A 82 -9.48 2.16 10.98
N ALA A 83 -9.69 0.94 10.48
CA ALA A 83 -10.47 0.73 9.28
C ALA A 83 -11.98 1.04 9.46
N ASP A 84 -12.50 1.00 10.69
CA ASP A 84 -13.87 1.38 11.05
C ASP A 84 -13.99 2.79 11.65
N ASP A 85 -12.87 3.54 11.75
CA ASP A 85 -12.91 4.94 12.16
C ASP A 85 -13.38 5.84 11.00
N PRO A 86 -14.51 6.58 11.15
CA PRO A 86 -15.09 7.34 10.05
C PRO A 86 -14.25 8.56 9.61
N VAL A 87 -13.26 8.97 10.41
CA VAL A 87 -12.33 10.05 10.04
C VAL A 87 -11.16 9.50 9.24
N SER A 88 -10.60 8.38 9.71
CA SER A 88 -9.34 7.81 9.17
C SER A 88 -9.55 6.86 7.99
N SER A 89 -10.79 6.39 7.75
CA SER A 89 -11.09 5.34 6.78
C SER A 89 -12.15 5.76 5.77
N ASN A 90 -11.99 5.27 4.54
CA ASN A 90 -13.00 5.34 3.48
C ASN A 90 -13.70 4.00 3.20
N ILE A 91 -13.39 2.96 4.00
CA ILE A 91 -13.95 1.60 3.87
C ILE A 91 -14.75 1.17 5.12
N VAL A 92 -15.26 2.12 5.89
CA VAL A 92 -15.94 1.90 7.19
C VAL A 92 -17.04 0.83 7.08
N ASP A 93 -17.88 0.92 6.05
CA ASP A 93 -19.00 -0.02 5.87
C ASP A 93 -18.50 -1.46 5.73
N LYS A 94 -17.49 -1.69 4.89
CA LYS A 94 -16.86 -3.01 4.74
C LYS A 94 -16.12 -3.46 6.00
N ALA A 95 -15.43 -2.53 6.64
CA ALA A 95 -14.73 -2.82 7.89
C ALA A 95 -15.68 -3.28 9.00
N ASN A 96 -16.90 -2.75 9.07
CA ASN A 96 -17.91 -3.13 10.05
C ASN A 96 -18.39 -4.60 9.91
N GLU A 97 -18.28 -5.19 8.71
CA GLU A 97 -18.60 -6.60 8.48
C GLU A 97 -17.55 -7.53 9.11
N ILE A 98 -16.35 -7.05 9.41
CA ILE A 98 -15.25 -7.83 9.95
C ILE A 98 -15.19 -7.65 11.47
N THR A 99 -15.56 -8.67 12.22
CA THR A 99 -15.70 -8.59 13.68
C THR A 99 -14.39 -8.28 14.40
N ARG A 100 -13.27 -8.88 13.93
CA ARG A 100 -11.99 -8.74 14.62
C ARG A 100 -11.20 -7.52 14.11
N LYS A 101 -10.96 -6.58 15.02
CA LYS A 101 -10.06 -5.45 14.80
C LYS A 101 -8.73 -5.70 15.52
N ILE A 102 -7.62 -5.33 14.88
CA ILE A 102 -6.27 -5.49 15.44
C ILE A 102 -5.50 -4.17 15.42
N LYS A 103 -4.71 -3.96 16.45
CA LYS A 103 -3.79 -2.81 16.59
C LYS A 103 -2.45 -3.31 17.10
N ASN A 104 -1.41 -3.29 16.26
CA ASN A 104 -0.06 -3.75 16.60
C ASN A 104 -0.02 -5.16 17.23
N PRO A 105 -0.56 -6.20 16.58
CA PRO A 105 -0.60 -7.54 17.15
C PRO A 105 0.80 -8.12 17.35
N SER A 106 0.98 -9.00 18.36
CA SER A 106 2.19 -9.80 18.50
C SER A 106 2.26 -10.95 17.50
N ALA A 107 3.45 -11.55 17.31
CA ALA A 107 3.59 -12.72 16.43
C ALA A 107 2.75 -13.91 16.92
N GLU A 108 2.65 -14.11 18.24
CA GLU A 108 1.82 -15.15 18.86
C GLU A 108 0.34 -14.91 18.62
N GLU A 109 -0.12 -13.66 18.70
CA GLU A 109 -1.51 -13.31 18.37
C GLU A 109 -1.81 -13.62 16.91
N ILE A 110 -0.92 -13.22 15.98
CA ILE A 110 -1.06 -13.54 14.55
C ILE A 110 -1.10 -15.05 14.34
N LEU A 111 -0.18 -15.81 14.95
CA LEU A 111 -0.15 -17.28 14.86
C LEU A 111 -1.46 -17.92 15.33
N SER A 112 -2.03 -17.39 16.42
CA SER A 112 -3.30 -17.90 16.98
C SER A 112 -4.48 -17.77 16.02
N LEU A 113 -4.42 -16.79 15.10
CA LEU A 113 -5.44 -16.57 14.07
C LEU A 113 -5.35 -17.57 12.92
N LYS A 114 -4.24 -18.31 12.80
CA LYS A 114 -4.00 -19.32 11.74
C LYS A 114 -4.26 -18.76 10.34
N PRO A 115 -3.57 -17.66 9.92
CA PRO A 115 -3.70 -17.14 8.58
C PRO A 115 -3.03 -18.05 7.55
N ASP A 116 -3.58 -18.13 6.32
CA ASP A 116 -2.92 -18.76 5.18
C ASP A 116 -1.83 -17.84 4.62
N VAL A 117 -2.05 -16.52 4.70
CA VAL A 117 -1.10 -15.48 4.28
C VAL A 117 -1.26 -14.23 5.13
N VAL A 118 -0.14 -13.55 5.38
CA VAL A 118 -0.08 -12.24 6.06
C VAL A 118 0.55 -11.23 5.12
N PHE A 119 -0.11 -10.09 4.91
CA PHE A 119 0.46 -8.94 4.21
C PHE A 119 0.98 -7.90 5.19
N ILE A 120 2.23 -7.47 4.99
CA ILE A 120 2.89 -6.43 5.80
C ILE A 120 3.68 -5.49 4.90
N TYR A 121 3.67 -4.18 5.18
CA TYR A 121 4.52 -3.24 4.47
C TYR A 121 5.98 -3.33 4.92
N ASN A 122 6.92 -3.05 3.99
CA ASN A 122 8.37 -3.07 4.25
C ASN A 122 8.86 -1.98 5.21
N TRP A 123 8.02 -1.01 5.58
CA TRP A 123 8.29 -0.06 6.68
C TRP A 123 7.98 -0.63 8.06
N GLY A 124 7.35 -1.80 8.14
CA GLY A 124 7.14 -2.54 9.38
C GLY A 124 8.47 -3.00 10.00
N LYS A 125 8.38 -3.52 11.23
CA LYS A 125 9.56 -4.06 11.91
C LYS A 125 10.04 -5.33 11.18
N ALA A 126 11.28 -5.32 10.69
CA ALA A 126 11.88 -6.49 10.04
C ALA A 126 11.84 -7.74 10.96
N GLU A 127 12.10 -7.56 12.26
CA GLU A 127 12.00 -8.61 13.28
C GLU A 127 10.62 -9.30 13.30
N MET A 128 9.53 -8.57 13.08
CA MET A 128 8.19 -9.16 13.00
C MET A 128 8.07 -10.11 11.79
N VAL A 129 8.62 -9.71 10.64
CA VAL A 129 8.61 -10.53 9.43
C VAL A 129 9.39 -11.83 9.66
N ASP A 130 10.59 -11.73 10.24
CA ASP A 130 11.46 -12.87 10.52
C ASP A 130 10.79 -13.82 11.52
N ASN A 131 10.27 -13.31 12.64
CA ASN A 131 9.58 -14.10 13.65
C ASN A 131 8.37 -14.86 13.08
N LEU A 132 7.56 -14.20 12.24
CA LEU A 132 6.41 -14.85 11.61
C LEU A 132 6.83 -15.96 10.64
N ARG A 133 7.90 -15.74 9.85
CA ARG A 133 8.43 -16.74 8.94
C ARG A 133 9.03 -17.93 9.68
N GLU A 134 9.75 -17.70 10.79
CA GLU A 134 10.26 -18.76 11.67
C GLU A 134 9.15 -19.61 12.29
N LEU A 135 7.98 -19.00 12.58
CA LEU A 135 6.78 -19.69 13.01
C LEU A 135 6.02 -20.43 11.87
N GLY A 136 6.55 -20.40 10.66
CA GLY A 136 5.99 -21.08 9.48
C GLY A 136 4.84 -20.32 8.81
N ILE A 137 4.59 -19.07 9.19
CA ILE A 137 3.54 -18.24 8.58
C ILE A 137 4.03 -17.73 7.21
N LYS A 138 3.16 -17.79 6.20
CA LYS A 138 3.43 -17.23 4.87
C LYS A 138 3.29 -15.70 4.94
N VAL A 139 4.39 -14.99 4.90
CA VAL A 139 4.43 -13.52 4.95
C VAL A 139 4.85 -12.96 3.59
N VAL A 140 3.98 -12.14 3.02
CA VAL A 140 4.25 -11.38 1.80
C VAL A 140 4.53 -9.93 2.21
N VAL A 141 5.77 -9.50 2.04
CA VAL A 141 6.16 -8.12 2.27
C VAL A 141 5.80 -7.29 1.06
N VAL A 142 5.01 -6.23 1.32
CA VAL A 142 4.51 -5.30 0.32
C VAL A 142 5.32 -4.00 0.41
N LYS A 143 5.60 -3.38 -0.73
CA LYS A 143 6.33 -2.12 -0.77
C LYS A 143 5.54 -1.00 -0.09
N GLY A 144 6.16 -0.26 0.82
CA GLY A 144 5.62 1.00 1.31
C GLY A 144 5.59 2.03 0.16
N PRO A 145 4.40 2.40 -0.36
CA PRO A 145 4.33 3.17 -1.59
C PRO A 145 4.81 4.61 -1.38
N LYS A 146 5.50 5.14 -2.39
CA LYS A 146 5.91 6.55 -2.48
C LYS A 146 5.22 7.27 -3.64
N SER A 147 4.50 6.52 -4.47
CA SER A 147 3.83 7.01 -5.67
C SER A 147 2.58 6.18 -5.96
N ILE A 148 1.70 6.69 -6.83
CA ILE A 148 0.55 5.94 -7.37
C ILE A 148 1.02 4.72 -8.18
N ALA A 149 2.16 4.82 -8.85
CA ALA A 149 2.76 3.68 -9.55
C ALA A 149 3.14 2.54 -8.58
N ASP A 150 3.74 2.86 -7.42
CA ASP A 150 4.04 1.87 -6.39
C ASP A 150 2.76 1.20 -5.86
N VAL A 151 1.67 1.96 -5.69
CA VAL A 151 0.37 1.41 -5.28
C VAL A 151 -0.13 0.39 -6.32
N LYS A 152 -0.03 0.69 -7.61
CA LYS A 152 -0.44 -0.25 -8.67
C LYS A 152 0.39 -1.53 -8.66
N GLU A 153 1.70 -1.45 -8.40
CA GLU A 153 2.54 -2.65 -8.24
C GLU A 153 2.13 -3.46 -7.00
N ASN A 154 1.74 -2.80 -5.91
CA ASN A 154 1.21 -3.48 -4.73
C ASN A 154 -0.12 -4.19 -5.02
N VAL A 155 -1.02 -3.57 -5.78
CA VAL A 155 -2.27 -4.20 -6.23
C VAL A 155 -1.96 -5.46 -7.05
N LYS A 156 -0.98 -5.41 -7.98
CA LYS A 156 -0.56 -6.59 -8.76
C LYS A 156 -0.02 -7.71 -7.85
N LEU A 157 0.88 -7.37 -6.92
CA LEU A 157 1.48 -8.34 -6.01
C LEU A 157 0.42 -9.02 -5.14
N ILE A 158 -0.47 -8.23 -4.54
CA ILE A 158 -1.55 -8.73 -3.68
C ILE A 158 -2.51 -9.59 -4.50
N ALA A 159 -2.98 -9.10 -5.66
CA ALA A 159 -3.89 -9.86 -6.54
C ALA A 159 -3.27 -11.18 -6.98
N LYS A 160 -1.99 -11.20 -7.36
CA LYS A 160 -1.25 -12.42 -7.70
C LYS A 160 -1.17 -13.37 -6.51
N THR A 161 -0.90 -12.86 -5.30
CA THR A 161 -0.85 -13.68 -4.08
C THR A 161 -2.21 -14.33 -3.79
N LEU A 162 -3.29 -13.62 -4.09
CA LEU A 162 -4.65 -14.11 -3.92
C LEU A 162 -5.11 -15.03 -5.06
N GLY A 163 -4.32 -15.16 -6.15
CA GLY A 163 -4.69 -15.88 -7.38
C GLY A 163 -5.83 -15.21 -8.15
N GLU A 164 -5.88 -13.87 -8.10
CA GLU A 164 -6.94 -13.02 -8.66
C GLU A 164 -6.33 -11.92 -9.57
N GLU A 165 -5.37 -12.29 -10.41
CA GLU A 165 -4.63 -11.34 -11.27
C GLU A 165 -5.55 -10.53 -12.18
N ASP A 166 -6.61 -11.13 -12.72
CA ASP A 166 -7.58 -10.44 -13.58
C ASP A 166 -8.33 -9.35 -12.82
N LYS A 167 -8.72 -9.61 -11.56
CA LYS A 167 -9.34 -8.61 -10.69
C LYS A 167 -8.35 -7.48 -10.37
N GLY A 168 -7.08 -7.81 -10.13
CA GLY A 168 -6.02 -6.82 -9.94
C GLY A 168 -5.84 -5.91 -11.15
N ASN A 169 -5.83 -6.47 -12.35
CA ASN A 169 -5.73 -5.71 -13.59
C ASN A 169 -6.96 -4.81 -13.81
N LEU A 170 -8.16 -5.31 -13.54
CA LEU A 170 -9.40 -4.53 -13.62
C LEU A 170 -9.40 -3.37 -12.60
N MET A 171 -8.94 -3.60 -11.38
CA MET A 171 -8.79 -2.56 -10.36
C MET A 171 -7.85 -1.45 -10.82
N ILE A 172 -6.69 -1.80 -11.41
CA ILE A 172 -5.74 -0.84 -11.95
C ILE A 172 -6.36 -0.05 -13.11
N ALA A 173 -7.12 -0.69 -13.99
CA ALA A 173 -7.83 0.01 -15.06
C ALA A 173 -8.79 1.07 -14.49
N LYS A 174 -9.56 0.74 -13.45
CA LYS A 174 -10.44 1.70 -12.76
C LYS A 174 -9.67 2.86 -12.11
N MET A 175 -8.49 2.59 -11.55
CA MET A 175 -7.61 3.66 -11.06
C MET A 175 -7.19 4.59 -12.21
N ASP A 176 -6.81 4.03 -13.36
CA ASP A 176 -6.38 4.79 -14.54
C ASP A 176 -7.53 5.63 -15.10
N ASP A 177 -8.72 5.07 -15.21
CA ASP A 177 -9.93 5.79 -15.66
C ASP A 177 -10.22 6.98 -14.73
N LYS A 178 -10.13 6.78 -13.41
CA LYS A 178 -10.35 7.86 -12.44
C LYS A 178 -9.29 8.95 -12.53
N LEU A 179 -8.03 8.59 -12.70
CA LEU A 179 -6.96 9.55 -12.91
C LEU A 179 -7.11 10.32 -14.22
N ALA A 180 -7.60 9.68 -15.29
CA ALA A 180 -7.88 10.33 -16.56
C ALA A 180 -9.02 11.35 -16.43
N GLU A 181 -10.11 11.00 -15.73
CA GLU A 181 -11.21 11.93 -15.41
C GLU A 181 -10.71 13.19 -14.68
N ILE A 182 -9.86 12.98 -13.64
CA ILE A 182 -9.30 14.10 -12.88
C ILE A 182 -8.39 14.94 -13.77
N LYS A 183 -7.53 14.29 -14.55
CA LYS A 183 -6.59 14.95 -15.45
C LYS A 183 -7.29 15.84 -16.48
N GLU A 184 -8.39 15.38 -17.07
CA GLU A 184 -9.19 16.18 -18.01
C GLU A 184 -9.65 17.51 -17.39
N LYS A 185 -10.10 17.49 -16.12
CA LYS A 185 -10.48 18.70 -15.38
C LYS A 185 -9.27 19.58 -15.06
N VAL A 186 -8.16 18.97 -14.62
CA VAL A 186 -6.92 19.65 -14.24
C VAL A 186 -6.25 20.33 -15.45
N ASP A 187 -6.26 19.72 -16.62
CA ASP A 187 -5.66 20.28 -17.85
C ASP A 187 -6.33 21.59 -18.28
N ASN A 188 -7.59 21.82 -17.88
CA ASN A 188 -8.30 23.09 -18.10
C ASN A 188 -7.89 24.20 -17.10
N ILE A 189 -7.09 23.89 -16.09
CA ILE A 189 -6.60 24.87 -15.11
C ILE A 189 -5.29 25.48 -15.63
N LYS A 190 -5.34 26.78 -15.91
CA LYS A 190 -4.18 27.51 -16.39
C LYS A 190 -3.03 27.46 -15.38
N PRO A 191 -1.75 27.37 -15.83
CA PRO A 191 -0.59 27.27 -14.93
C PRO A 191 -0.52 28.37 -13.85
N GLU A 192 -0.88 29.62 -14.20
CA GLU A 192 -0.91 30.75 -13.27
C GLU A 192 -2.01 30.69 -12.20
N ARG A 193 -2.97 29.75 -12.34
CA ARG A 193 -4.03 29.47 -11.37
C ARG A 193 -3.71 28.32 -10.43
N ARG A 194 -2.59 27.62 -10.65
CA ARG A 194 -2.20 26.50 -9.80
C ARG A 194 -1.88 26.99 -8.40
N LYS A 195 -2.45 26.34 -7.41
CA LYS A 195 -2.29 26.66 -6.00
C LYS A 195 -1.07 25.96 -5.39
N LYS A 196 -0.37 26.69 -4.52
CA LYS A 196 0.67 26.13 -3.66
C LYS A 196 0.04 25.71 -2.34
N LEU A 197 0.15 24.43 -2.00
CA LEU A 197 -0.42 23.83 -0.79
C LEU A 197 0.69 23.36 0.13
N VAL A 198 0.42 23.34 1.44
CA VAL A 198 1.23 22.62 2.42
C VAL A 198 0.32 21.75 3.26
N LEU A 199 0.67 20.47 3.39
CA LEU A 199 0.03 19.54 4.31
C LEU A 199 0.66 19.70 5.70
N ILE A 200 -0.15 20.06 6.68
CA ILE A 200 0.21 20.02 8.09
C ILE A 200 -0.08 18.60 8.59
N SER A 201 0.96 17.84 8.83
CA SER A 201 0.85 16.42 9.18
C SER A 201 1.22 16.17 10.63
N LEU A 202 0.47 15.29 11.31
CA LEU A 202 0.84 14.75 12.62
C LEU A 202 1.99 13.74 12.51
N MET A 203 2.21 13.16 11.33
CA MET A 203 3.39 12.36 11.04
C MET A 203 4.57 13.29 10.76
N ILE A 204 5.46 13.41 11.73
CA ILE A 204 6.64 14.26 11.63
C ILE A 204 7.42 13.90 10.36
N SER A 205 7.81 14.92 9.59
CA SER A 205 8.59 14.78 8.35
C SER A 205 7.86 14.12 7.16
N TYR A 206 6.53 14.02 7.17
CA TYR A 206 5.74 13.58 6.02
C TYR A 206 5.25 14.76 5.19
N GLY A 207 5.14 14.56 3.86
CA GLY A 207 4.56 15.55 2.94
C GLY A 207 5.57 16.19 1.98
N GLY A 208 6.87 15.91 2.14
CA GLY A 208 7.94 16.37 1.23
C GLY A 208 8.05 15.53 -0.04
N LYS A 209 9.04 15.87 -0.88
CA LYS A 209 9.33 15.18 -2.14
C LYS A 209 9.55 13.69 -1.94
N GLY A 210 8.89 12.87 -2.75
CA GLY A 210 9.08 11.42 -2.74
C GLY A 210 8.21 10.67 -1.72
N CYS A 211 7.07 11.22 -1.31
CA CYS A 211 5.99 10.49 -0.65
C CYS A 211 4.74 10.47 -1.53
N THR A 212 3.74 9.70 -1.12
CA THR A 212 2.46 9.60 -1.86
C THR A 212 1.74 10.94 -1.97
N PHE A 213 1.79 11.79 -0.94
CA PHE A 213 1.19 13.13 -1.00
C PHE A 213 1.82 14.02 -2.08
N ASP A 214 3.15 13.95 -2.26
CA ASP A 214 3.85 14.68 -3.33
C ASP A 214 3.38 14.23 -4.72
N ASP A 215 3.17 12.92 -4.87
CA ASP A 215 2.67 12.37 -6.14
C ASP A 215 1.19 12.72 -6.37
N ILE A 216 0.36 12.66 -5.34
CA ILE A 216 -1.03 13.15 -5.36
C ILE A 216 -1.10 14.60 -5.84
N CYS A 217 -0.24 15.48 -5.30
CA CYS A 217 -0.20 16.89 -5.71
C CYS A 217 0.10 17.07 -7.21
N LYS A 218 1.01 16.26 -7.77
CA LYS A 218 1.33 16.32 -9.21
C LYS A 218 0.10 15.96 -10.07
N TYR A 219 -0.60 14.88 -9.73
CA TYR A 219 -1.81 14.48 -10.46
C TYR A 219 -2.97 15.46 -10.24
N ALA A 220 -3.07 16.10 -9.08
CA ALA A 220 -4.06 17.12 -8.78
C ALA A 220 -3.75 18.48 -9.43
N GLY A 221 -2.60 18.62 -10.10
CA GLY A 221 -2.18 19.85 -10.74
C GLY A 221 -1.89 21.00 -9.77
N VAL A 222 -1.48 20.70 -8.53
CA VAL A 222 -1.13 21.67 -7.48
C VAL A 222 0.37 21.65 -7.20
N ILE A 223 0.88 22.70 -6.59
CA ILE A 223 2.27 22.80 -6.16
C ILE A 223 2.34 22.34 -4.70
N ASN A 224 3.07 21.25 -4.45
CA ASN A 224 3.44 20.87 -3.09
C ASN A 224 4.52 21.83 -2.58
N GLY A 225 4.16 22.75 -1.69
CA GLY A 225 5.06 23.79 -1.21
C GLY A 225 6.30 23.24 -0.51
N VAL A 226 6.18 22.12 0.20
CA VAL A 226 7.32 21.48 0.88
C VAL A 226 8.31 20.91 -0.14
N SER A 227 7.80 20.22 -1.17
CA SER A 227 8.62 19.68 -2.26
C SER A 227 9.24 20.78 -3.12
N ASP A 228 8.50 21.85 -3.41
CA ASP A 228 8.95 23.02 -4.16
C ASP A 228 10.10 23.76 -3.45
N ALA A 229 10.06 23.81 -2.11
CA ALA A 229 11.14 24.33 -1.26
C ALA A 229 12.37 23.38 -1.18
N GLY A 230 12.37 22.25 -1.90
CA GLY A 230 13.48 21.31 -1.94
C GLY A 230 13.51 20.29 -0.79
N LEU A 231 12.51 20.26 0.08
CA LEU A 231 12.45 19.34 1.20
C LEU A 231 11.95 17.95 0.76
N HIS A 232 12.68 16.92 1.16
CA HIS A 232 12.33 15.54 0.92
C HIS A 232 11.48 14.97 2.07
N ASN A 233 10.71 13.92 1.78
CA ASN A 233 10.05 13.11 2.80
C ASN A 233 11.10 12.57 3.78
N GLY A 234 10.83 12.66 5.09
CA GLY A 234 11.79 12.37 6.14
C GLY A 234 12.52 13.61 6.70
N GLN A 235 12.39 14.78 6.07
CA GLN A 235 12.93 16.04 6.56
C GLN A 235 11.85 16.83 7.33
N LEU A 236 12.24 17.45 8.43
CA LEU A 236 11.33 18.24 9.26
C LEU A 236 10.97 19.55 8.56
N LEU A 237 9.69 19.85 8.45
CA LEU A 237 9.20 21.17 8.11
C LEU A 237 9.15 22.04 9.38
N THR A 238 10.01 23.06 9.48
CA THR A 238 9.96 24.02 10.58
C THR A 238 8.95 25.13 10.30
N LYS A 239 8.56 25.89 11.35
CA LYS A 239 7.65 27.04 11.20
C LYS A 239 8.28 28.15 10.33
N GLU A 240 9.59 28.37 10.47
CA GLU A 240 10.34 29.32 9.66
C GLU A 240 10.29 28.93 8.17
N MET A 241 10.55 27.66 7.85
CA MET A 241 10.43 27.16 6.48
C MET A 241 9.01 27.31 5.94
N LEU A 242 8.00 27.04 6.77
CA LEU A 242 6.59 27.22 6.39
C LEU A 242 6.28 28.70 6.07
N VAL A 243 6.84 29.63 6.85
CA VAL A 243 6.72 31.08 6.59
C VAL A 243 7.39 31.45 5.28
N ASP A 244 8.57 30.93 4.98
CA ASP A 244 9.30 31.18 3.73
C ASP A 244 8.56 30.60 2.51
N ILE A 245 7.95 29.41 2.65
CA ILE A 245 7.11 28.79 1.60
C ILE A 245 5.88 29.65 1.30
N ASN A 246 5.27 30.22 2.33
CA ASN A 246 4.05 31.05 2.28
C ASN A 246 2.97 30.48 1.33
N PRO A 247 2.36 29.33 1.65
CA PRO A 247 1.43 28.67 0.76
C PRO A 247 0.13 29.43 0.57
N ASP A 248 -0.58 29.15 -0.52
CA ASP A 248 -1.95 29.67 -0.76
C ASP A 248 -2.96 29.07 0.19
N LEU A 249 -2.75 27.82 0.63
CA LEU A 249 -3.70 27.01 1.41
C LEU A 249 -2.95 26.05 2.32
N LEU A 250 -3.44 25.86 3.54
CA LEU A 250 -3.00 24.79 4.44
C LEU A 250 -4.03 23.66 4.46
N ILE A 251 -3.55 22.43 4.24
CA ILE A 251 -4.34 21.23 4.51
C ILE A 251 -4.07 20.84 5.96
N MET A 252 -5.11 20.91 6.80
CA MET A 252 -5.02 20.72 8.24
C MET A 252 -5.28 19.26 8.62
N PRO A 253 -4.64 18.71 9.65
CA PRO A 253 -4.92 17.36 10.12
C PRO A 253 -6.32 17.28 10.75
N VAL A 254 -6.96 16.12 10.59
CA VAL A 254 -8.29 15.81 11.13
C VAL A 254 -8.31 14.54 11.99
N TYR A 255 -7.20 13.79 12.02
CA TYR A 255 -7.05 12.55 12.77
C TYR A 255 -7.36 12.71 14.25
N ASN A 256 -8.19 11.84 14.79
CA ASN A 256 -8.61 11.90 16.19
C ASN A 256 -8.57 10.56 16.94
N ASP A 257 -8.08 9.48 16.32
CA ASP A 257 -7.96 8.12 16.89
C ASP A 257 -9.22 7.70 17.67
N HIS A 258 -10.36 7.56 16.98
CA HIS A 258 -11.65 7.28 17.60
C HIS A 258 -12.05 8.30 18.72
N LYS A 259 -11.74 9.57 18.52
CA LYS A 259 -11.99 10.70 19.45
C LYS A 259 -11.13 10.65 20.72
N THR A 260 -10.01 9.92 20.73
CA THR A 260 -9.07 9.90 21.86
C THR A 260 -8.02 11.00 21.76
N PHE A 261 -7.80 11.59 20.58
CA PHE A 261 -6.89 12.70 20.34
C PHE A 261 -7.66 13.99 20.05
N ASP A 262 -7.35 15.06 20.80
CA ASP A 262 -7.99 16.37 20.65
C ASP A 262 -7.38 17.16 19.49
N ILE A 263 -7.81 16.86 18.28
CA ILE A 263 -7.34 17.51 17.06
C ILE A 263 -7.75 18.97 16.97
N GLU A 264 -8.87 19.36 17.54
CA GLU A 264 -9.35 20.76 17.51
C GLU A 264 -8.42 21.64 18.31
N LYS A 265 -8.02 21.18 19.50
CA LYS A 265 -7.03 21.87 20.34
C LYS A 265 -5.69 21.98 19.61
N TYR A 266 -5.19 20.89 19.03
CA TYR A 266 -3.96 20.91 18.26
C TYR A 266 -3.99 21.95 17.13
N ASN A 267 -5.03 21.92 16.30
CA ASN A 267 -5.18 22.83 15.17
C ASN A 267 -5.30 24.29 15.64
N LYS A 268 -6.02 24.54 16.73
CA LYS A 268 -6.13 25.87 17.32
C LYS A 268 -4.77 26.39 17.79
N GLU A 269 -4.04 25.61 18.59
CA GLU A 269 -2.71 25.98 19.07
C GLU A 269 -1.71 26.22 17.93
N PHE A 270 -1.77 25.40 16.89
CA PHE A 270 -0.95 25.56 15.69
C PHE A 270 -1.27 26.88 14.97
N LEU A 271 -2.53 27.16 14.71
CA LEU A 271 -2.97 28.35 13.96
C LEU A 271 -2.84 29.66 14.75
N GLU A 272 -2.87 29.63 16.08
CA GLU A 272 -2.69 30.78 16.96
C GLU A 272 -1.20 31.09 17.22
N ASP A 273 -0.26 30.27 16.73
CA ASP A 273 1.18 30.49 16.92
C ASP A 273 1.61 31.84 16.31
N PRO A 274 2.26 32.72 17.12
CA PRO A 274 2.67 34.06 16.64
C PRO A 274 3.59 34.02 15.40
N ALA A 275 4.43 32.98 15.25
CA ALA A 275 5.32 32.85 14.12
C ALA A 275 4.55 32.66 12.80
N LEU A 276 3.36 32.08 12.83
CA LEU A 276 2.55 31.79 11.65
C LEU A 276 1.59 32.91 11.24
N GLN A 277 1.45 33.97 12.05
CA GLN A 277 0.51 35.05 11.77
C GLN A 277 0.87 35.91 10.55
N THR A 278 2.08 35.75 10.03
CA THR A 278 2.53 36.40 8.77
C THR A 278 2.05 35.70 7.52
N LEU A 279 1.70 34.38 7.61
CA LEU A 279 1.25 33.59 6.47
C LEU A 279 -0.04 34.11 5.84
N ASN A 280 -0.07 34.20 4.52
CA ASN A 280 -1.28 34.61 3.79
C ASN A 280 -2.45 33.63 4.05
N ALA A 281 -2.17 32.32 4.08
CA ALA A 281 -3.18 31.30 4.38
C ALA A 281 -3.80 31.48 5.75
N VAL A 282 -3.03 31.91 6.78
CA VAL A 282 -3.53 32.17 8.13
C VAL A 282 -4.34 33.45 8.17
N LYS A 283 -3.82 34.56 7.60
CA LYS A 283 -4.53 35.87 7.54
C LYS A 283 -5.88 35.78 6.84
N GLU A 284 -5.93 35.01 5.76
CA GLU A 284 -7.12 34.88 4.92
C GLU A 284 -7.97 33.66 5.29
N LYS A 285 -7.60 32.93 6.35
CA LYS A 285 -8.28 31.71 6.84
C LYS A 285 -8.48 30.67 5.75
N ARG A 286 -7.49 30.49 4.88
CA ARG A 286 -7.50 29.49 3.81
C ARG A 286 -7.01 28.16 4.36
N PHE A 287 -7.91 27.44 4.99
CA PHE A 287 -7.69 26.11 5.57
C PHE A 287 -8.63 25.12 4.92
N PHE A 288 -8.11 23.91 4.70
CA PHE A 288 -8.88 22.79 4.22
C PHE A 288 -8.73 21.62 5.19
N TYR A 289 -9.84 21.06 5.59
CA TYR A 289 -9.93 19.89 6.45
C TYR A 289 -10.37 18.71 5.58
N PRO A 290 -9.43 17.82 5.19
CA PRO A 290 -9.68 16.78 4.23
C PRO A 290 -10.37 15.59 4.86
N ARG A 291 -10.88 14.68 4.02
CA ARG A 291 -11.15 13.31 4.41
C ARG A 291 -9.82 12.58 4.54
N GLU A 292 -9.41 12.27 5.78
CA GLU A 292 -8.08 11.74 6.07
C GLU A 292 -7.82 10.40 5.37
N GLY A 293 -8.85 9.54 5.31
CA GLY A 293 -8.79 8.25 4.62
C GLY A 293 -8.37 8.34 3.14
N TYR A 294 -8.42 9.53 2.53
CA TYR A 294 -7.92 9.74 1.18
C TYR A 294 -6.52 10.33 1.13
N ILE A 295 -6.15 11.21 2.06
CA ILE A 295 -4.85 11.93 2.04
C ILE A 295 -3.68 11.00 2.36
N TYR A 296 -3.88 10.07 3.30
CA TYR A 296 -2.85 9.12 3.72
C TYR A 296 -3.08 7.72 3.12
N ASN A 297 -3.89 7.65 2.07
CA ASN A 297 -4.24 6.37 1.46
C ASN A 297 -3.05 5.74 0.74
N SER A 298 -2.83 4.46 0.98
CA SER A 298 -1.77 3.64 0.37
C SER A 298 -2.34 2.45 -0.43
N SER A 299 -3.61 2.55 -0.84
CA SER A 299 -4.34 1.55 -1.63
C SER A 299 -4.77 2.11 -2.99
N GLN A 300 -5.55 1.33 -3.75
CA GLN A 300 -6.18 1.77 -5.00
C GLN A 300 -7.00 3.06 -4.84
N ASP A 301 -7.47 3.35 -3.64
CA ASP A 301 -8.30 4.52 -3.35
C ASP A 301 -7.52 5.84 -3.27
N ILE A 302 -6.18 5.79 -3.42
CA ILE A 302 -5.30 6.97 -3.50
C ILE A 302 -5.75 7.95 -4.62
N VAL A 303 -6.43 7.47 -5.64
CA VAL A 303 -6.98 8.30 -6.74
C VAL A 303 -8.05 9.27 -6.24
N PHE A 304 -8.80 8.91 -5.18
CA PHE A 304 -9.71 9.83 -4.52
C PHE A 304 -8.98 10.88 -3.68
N GLY A 305 -7.77 10.56 -3.20
CA GLY A 305 -6.84 11.53 -2.59
C GLY A 305 -6.40 12.60 -3.59
N VAL A 306 -6.16 12.21 -4.85
CA VAL A 306 -5.88 13.18 -5.93
C VAL A 306 -7.04 14.14 -6.11
N GLN A 307 -8.27 13.61 -6.16
CA GLN A 307 -9.47 14.44 -6.30
C GLN A 307 -9.71 15.33 -5.07
N GLU A 308 -9.44 14.82 -3.85
CA GLU A 308 -9.58 15.57 -2.60
C GLU A 308 -8.63 16.77 -2.54
N VAL A 309 -7.37 16.58 -2.96
CA VAL A 309 -6.37 17.67 -3.05
C VAL A 309 -6.75 18.67 -4.15
N ALA A 310 -7.25 18.20 -5.29
CA ALA A 310 -7.78 19.08 -6.33
C ALA A 310 -9.00 19.87 -5.84
N ARG A 311 -9.89 19.26 -5.05
CA ARG A 311 -11.03 19.94 -4.41
C ARG A 311 -10.56 21.03 -3.43
N ALA A 312 -9.53 20.76 -2.64
CA ALA A 312 -8.94 21.76 -1.75
C ALA A 312 -8.46 23.00 -2.51
N ALA A 313 -7.86 22.81 -3.68
CA ALA A 313 -7.28 23.88 -4.48
C ALA A 313 -8.30 24.63 -5.36
N TYR A 314 -9.28 23.92 -5.92
CA TYR A 314 -10.11 24.40 -7.03
C TYR A 314 -11.62 24.31 -6.76
N GLY A 315 -12.03 23.80 -5.59
CA GLY A 315 -13.41 23.79 -5.13
C GLY A 315 -14.30 22.73 -5.79
N SER A 316 -15.59 23.02 -5.90
CA SER A 316 -16.66 22.06 -6.22
C SER A 316 -16.56 21.35 -7.58
N LEU A 317 -15.72 21.82 -8.49
CA LEU A 317 -15.42 21.09 -9.75
C LEU A 317 -14.90 19.66 -9.48
N PHE A 318 -14.31 19.45 -8.31
CA PHE A 318 -13.73 18.18 -7.87
C PHE A 318 -14.48 17.54 -6.69
N ASP A 319 -15.74 17.94 -6.46
CA ASP A 319 -16.54 17.27 -5.42
C ASP A 319 -16.69 15.78 -5.73
N GLN A 320 -16.73 14.99 -4.68
CA GLN A 320 -16.86 13.53 -4.74
C GLN A 320 -17.69 13.03 -3.56
N PRO A 321 -18.37 11.87 -3.68
CA PRO A 321 -19.06 11.24 -2.58
C PRO A 321 -18.12 10.91 -1.41
N GLU A 322 -18.70 10.73 -0.23
CA GLU A 322 -17.98 10.16 0.91
C GLU A 322 -17.80 8.65 0.73
N ASN A 323 -16.76 8.09 1.36
CA ASN A 323 -16.49 6.66 1.37
C ASN A 323 -16.36 6.01 -0.03
N CYS A 324 -15.80 6.75 -1.00
CA CYS A 324 -15.47 6.18 -2.30
C CYS A 324 -14.42 5.08 -2.13
N HIS A 325 -14.69 3.92 -2.74
CA HIS A 325 -13.81 2.76 -2.72
C HIS A 325 -13.88 2.05 -4.07
N ILE A 326 -12.73 1.77 -4.68
CA ILE A 326 -12.66 0.95 -5.90
C ILE A 326 -12.74 -0.52 -5.52
N SER A 327 -13.83 -1.17 -5.91
CA SER A 327 -14.02 -2.62 -5.75
C SER A 327 -14.37 -3.25 -7.09
N VAL A 328 -13.90 -4.47 -7.28
CA VAL A 328 -14.15 -5.32 -8.47
C VAL A 328 -14.82 -6.64 -8.09
N VAL A 329 -15.21 -6.80 -6.83
CA VAL A 329 -15.80 -8.05 -6.30
C VAL A 329 -17.05 -8.46 -7.07
N ALA A 330 -17.99 -7.55 -7.30
CA ALA A 330 -19.28 -7.85 -7.92
C ALA A 330 -19.27 -7.91 -9.46
N GLU A 331 -18.17 -7.52 -10.12
CA GLU A 331 -18.12 -7.41 -11.60
C GLU A 331 -17.66 -8.70 -12.29
N VAL A 332 -16.95 -9.55 -11.58
CA VAL A 332 -16.38 -10.79 -12.12
C VAL A 332 -17.28 -11.99 -11.85
N GLU A 333 -18.28 -11.85 -10.97
CA GLU A 333 -19.23 -12.91 -10.64
C GLU A 333 -20.48 -12.96 -11.57
N LYS A 334 -20.54 -12.07 -12.57
CA LYS A 334 -21.58 -12.02 -13.63
C LYS A 334 -21.08 -12.59 -14.95
#